data_605f2fd821b8df251f6aae6649bcc1ba
#
_entry.id   605f2fd821b8df251f6aae6649bcc1ba
#
_cell.length_a   1.000
_cell.length_b   1.000
_cell.length_c   1.000
_cell.angle_alpha   90.00
_cell.angle_beta   90.00
_cell.angle_gamma   90.00
#
_symmetry.space_group_name_H-M   'P 1'
#
loop_
_entity.id
_entity.type
_entity.pdbx_description
1 polymer ?
#
loop_
_entity_poly.entity_id
_entity_poly.type
_entity_poly.pdbx_seq_one_letter_code
_entity_poly.pdbx_strand_id
1 'polypeptide(L)'
;MYHNDKKYALTNCVLLDGSEHMEPQTGKAVCIAGETISEIVDAQHIPAGYEAVDLGGKYVLPGLINMHVHLPASGRPKKKASDPKKLVKLITFCALTNRIGVSMCEGYAKTELLSGVTTIRTVGGVADYDTKIRDLAAAGKILAPRVLASNMAVSVPGGHMAGSLAYEAHSAEEAAALVEKIAAEKPDLIKLMITGGVLDAEVVGEPGVLRMQPELVKAASDKAHSLGMIVAAHVESPEGVMVALQNGVDSIEHGAQPSDEMITLFKQRKAFQISTISPALPYALFDRSISHATYEQQENGKIVFDGIVALAKANLAAGVPVGLGTDVGCPYITHYDMWRELHYFVKYCGVTPAFALYSATKLNARLAGIGDLTGSIEADKQADLIVCTNDPLRNLSALRELDMVVKGGYRIDKPQIKKMDGVERELDKFL
;
A
#
# COMPACT_ATOMS: atom_id res chain seq x y z
N MET A 1 -16.07 7.83 -19.52
CA MET A 1 -15.04 6.81 -19.26
C MET A 1 -13.73 7.53 -18.98
N TYR A 2 -12.96 7.04 -18.03
CA TYR A 2 -11.68 7.64 -17.62
C TYR A 2 -10.52 6.98 -18.36
N HIS A 3 -10.51 7.14 -19.70
CA HIS A 3 -9.43 6.71 -20.60
C HIS A 3 -8.90 7.92 -21.36
N ASN A 4 -7.64 7.88 -21.76
CA ASN A 4 -7.04 8.90 -22.61
C ASN A 4 -6.99 8.39 -24.05
N ASP A 5 -7.47 9.19 -24.99
CA ASP A 5 -7.37 8.96 -26.45
C ASP A 5 -6.48 9.99 -27.15
N LYS A 6 -5.87 10.90 -26.37
CA LYS A 6 -5.09 12.03 -26.89
C LYS A 6 -3.60 11.73 -26.87
N LYS A 7 -2.88 12.56 -27.64
CA LYS A 7 -1.41 12.65 -27.60
C LYS A 7 -1.01 13.97 -27.01
N TYR A 8 -0.21 13.96 -25.95
CA TYR A 8 0.35 15.17 -25.36
C TYR A 8 1.77 14.92 -24.83
N ALA A 9 2.54 15.99 -24.69
CA ALA A 9 3.91 15.92 -24.16
C ALA A 9 4.02 16.84 -22.95
N LEU A 10 4.43 16.31 -21.82
CA LEU A 10 4.79 17.07 -20.62
C LEU A 10 6.16 17.69 -20.86
N THR A 11 6.22 19.03 -20.83
CA THR A 11 7.41 19.80 -21.19
C THR A 11 7.81 20.78 -20.09
N ASN A 12 9.01 21.38 -20.21
CA ASN A 12 9.50 22.35 -19.25
C ASN A 12 9.37 21.85 -17.81
N CYS A 13 9.92 20.67 -17.53
CA CYS A 13 9.86 19.98 -16.26
C CYS A 13 11.22 19.45 -15.83
N VAL A 14 11.32 19.13 -14.55
CA VAL A 14 12.40 18.31 -13.98
C VAL A 14 11.87 16.89 -13.87
N LEU A 15 12.46 15.97 -14.65
CA LEU A 15 12.06 14.58 -14.69
C LEU A 15 12.83 13.78 -13.62
N LEU A 16 12.10 13.04 -12.78
CA LEU A 16 12.58 12.04 -11.84
C LEU A 16 12.06 10.68 -12.31
N ASP A 17 12.93 9.84 -12.87
CA ASP A 17 12.53 8.70 -13.70
C ASP A 17 12.07 7.44 -12.93
N GLY A 18 12.20 7.42 -11.61
CA GLY A 18 11.90 6.27 -10.77
C GLY A 18 13.11 5.37 -10.51
N SER A 19 14.30 5.72 -10.97
CA SER A 19 15.54 5.03 -10.59
C SER A 19 15.87 5.20 -9.10
N GLU A 20 16.76 4.37 -8.57
CA GLU A 20 17.10 4.36 -7.14
C GLU A 20 17.68 5.71 -6.65
N HIS A 21 18.40 6.41 -7.51
CA HIS A 21 19.00 7.71 -7.18
C HIS A 21 18.15 8.91 -7.62
N MET A 22 17.12 8.69 -8.45
CA MET A 22 16.23 9.76 -8.92
C MET A 22 16.97 10.99 -9.45
N GLU A 23 18.03 10.80 -10.23
CA GLU A 23 18.83 11.92 -10.78
C GLU A 23 17.93 12.87 -11.57
N PRO A 24 17.87 14.18 -11.20
CA PRO A 24 17.01 15.14 -11.85
C PRO A 24 17.45 15.40 -13.31
N GLN A 25 16.55 15.21 -14.25
CA GLN A 25 16.79 15.42 -15.68
C GLN A 25 15.99 16.64 -16.17
N THR A 26 16.67 17.59 -16.78
CA THR A 26 16.05 18.77 -17.41
C THR A 26 16.17 18.70 -18.93
N GLY A 27 15.40 19.54 -19.63
CA GLY A 27 15.44 19.59 -21.10
C GLY A 27 14.80 18.38 -21.79
N LYS A 28 14.11 17.53 -21.05
CA LYS A 28 13.35 16.39 -21.58
C LYS A 28 11.87 16.68 -21.67
N ALA A 29 11.19 15.97 -22.57
CA ALA A 29 9.72 15.91 -22.66
C ALA A 29 9.27 14.46 -22.57
N VAL A 30 8.18 14.22 -21.81
CA VAL A 30 7.54 12.91 -21.69
C VAL A 30 6.33 12.90 -22.62
N CYS A 31 6.43 12.15 -23.72
CA CYS A 31 5.39 12.00 -24.71
C CYS A 31 4.42 10.88 -24.31
N ILE A 32 3.13 11.20 -24.26
CA ILE A 32 2.06 10.27 -23.85
C ILE A 32 1.09 10.12 -25.03
N ALA A 33 0.84 8.88 -25.41
CA ALA A 33 -0.12 8.52 -26.47
C ALA A 33 -1.08 7.44 -25.97
N GLY A 34 -2.35 7.77 -25.88
CA GLY A 34 -3.32 6.89 -25.23
C GLY A 34 -2.92 6.67 -23.77
N GLU A 35 -2.84 5.42 -23.35
CA GLU A 35 -2.56 5.07 -21.94
C GLU A 35 -1.07 4.96 -21.61
N THR A 36 -0.15 5.07 -22.59
CA THR A 36 1.26 4.76 -22.43
C THR A 36 2.17 5.97 -22.64
N ILE A 37 3.35 5.90 -22.05
CA ILE A 37 4.48 6.75 -22.38
C ILE A 37 5.03 6.23 -23.72
N SER A 38 4.85 6.98 -24.78
CA SER A 38 5.33 6.56 -26.11
C SER A 38 6.83 6.73 -26.27
N GLU A 39 7.38 7.82 -25.71
CA GLU A 39 8.82 8.12 -25.76
C GLU A 39 9.19 9.24 -24.80
N ILE A 40 10.48 9.34 -24.50
CA ILE A 40 11.09 10.45 -23.76
C ILE A 40 12.14 11.07 -24.68
N VAL A 41 11.90 12.32 -25.07
CA VAL A 41 12.74 13.02 -26.07
C VAL A 41 13.33 14.29 -25.48
N ASP A 42 14.28 14.89 -26.18
CA ASP A 42 14.67 16.25 -25.88
C ASP A 42 13.51 17.21 -26.16
N ALA A 43 13.26 18.16 -25.27
CA ALA A 43 12.09 19.05 -25.34
C ALA A 43 11.99 19.87 -26.66
N GLN A 44 13.09 19.96 -27.39
CA GLN A 44 13.14 20.60 -28.73
C GLN A 44 12.72 19.66 -29.87
N HIS A 45 12.56 18.35 -29.61
CA HIS A 45 12.29 17.32 -30.61
C HIS A 45 10.98 16.57 -30.38
N ILE A 46 9.98 17.28 -29.87
CA ILE A 46 8.63 16.67 -29.66
C ILE A 46 8.05 16.30 -31.03
N PRO A 47 7.58 15.06 -31.23
CA PRO A 47 7.00 14.62 -32.49
C PRO A 47 5.75 15.41 -32.86
N ALA A 48 5.48 15.53 -34.15
CA ALA A 48 4.29 16.18 -34.66
C ALA A 48 3.00 15.49 -34.14
N GLY A 49 1.98 16.28 -33.83
CA GLY A 49 0.68 15.78 -33.37
C GLY A 49 0.53 15.61 -31.85
N TYR A 50 1.56 15.96 -31.08
CA TYR A 50 1.46 16.05 -29.63
C TYR A 50 1.12 17.47 -29.18
N GLU A 51 0.14 17.60 -28.27
CA GLU A 51 -0.16 18.84 -27.57
C GLU A 51 0.92 19.09 -26.51
N ALA A 52 1.64 20.19 -26.57
CA ALA A 52 2.62 20.55 -25.53
C ALA A 52 1.92 21.05 -24.27
N VAL A 53 2.22 20.43 -23.13
CA VAL A 53 1.77 20.81 -21.80
C VAL A 53 2.96 21.34 -21.02
N ASP A 54 3.06 22.68 -20.95
CA ASP A 54 4.11 23.37 -20.22
C ASP A 54 3.89 23.28 -18.72
N LEU A 55 4.81 22.66 -18.00
CA LEU A 55 4.73 22.46 -16.54
C LEU A 55 5.45 23.56 -15.73
N GLY A 56 6.06 24.55 -16.39
CA GLY A 56 6.67 25.70 -15.71
C GLY A 56 7.80 25.36 -14.76
N GLY A 57 8.60 24.34 -15.05
CA GLY A 57 9.73 23.91 -14.21
C GLY A 57 9.38 22.96 -13.06
N LYS A 58 8.15 22.45 -13.01
CA LYS A 58 7.70 21.50 -11.96
C LYS A 58 8.33 20.12 -12.12
N TYR A 59 8.23 19.32 -11.04
CA TYR A 59 8.78 17.98 -10.98
C TYR A 59 7.77 16.95 -11.44
N VAL A 60 8.18 16.06 -12.34
CA VAL A 60 7.42 14.91 -12.84
C VAL A 60 8.08 13.64 -12.33
N LEU A 61 7.31 12.76 -11.70
CA LEU A 61 7.79 11.48 -11.19
C LEU A 61 6.73 10.39 -11.38
N PRO A 62 7.10 9.09 -11.28
CA PRO A 62 6.11 8.02 -11.35
C PRO A 62 5.05 8.18 -10.26
N GLY A 63 3.83 7.77 -10.55
CA GLY A 63 2.78 7.69 -9.55
C GLY A 63 3.16 6.75 -8.42
N LEU A 64 2.78 7.10 -7.20
CA LEU A 64 3.06 6.29 -6.02
C LEU A 64 2.29 4.96 -6.05
N ILE A 65 2.87 3.95 -5.46
CA ILE A 65 2.28 2.61 -5.29
C ILE A 65 2.17 2.31 -3.80
N ASN A 66 0.95 2.12 -3.30
CA ASN A 66 0.69 1.78 -1.91
C ASN A 66 0.44 0.27 -1.80
N MET A 67 1.39 -0.47 -1.18
CA MET A 67 1.36 -1.94 -1.13
C MET A 67 0.56 -2.51 0.02
N HIS A 68 -0.10 -1.67 0.85
CA HIS A 68 -0.90 -2.14 1.99
C HIS A 68 -2.10 -1.23 2.22
N VAL A 69 -3.27 -1.64 1.74
CA VAL A 69 -4.50 -0.86 1.77
C VAL A 69 -5.69 -1.71 2.21
N HIS A 70 -6.52 -1.15 3.09
CA HIS A 70 -7.84 -1.69 3.45
C HIS A 70 -8.93 -0.73 2.96
N LEU A 71 -9.44 -0.94 1.75
CA LEU A 71 -10.45 -0.05 1.14
C LEU A 71 -11.73 0.17 1.97
N PRO A 72 -12.26 -0.82 2.71
CA PRO A 72 -13.50 -0.61 3.47
C PRO A 72 -13.38 0.32 4.66
N ALA A 73 -12.19 0.72 5.07
CA ALA A 73 -11.95 1.49 6.27
C ALA A 73 -11.50 2.92 5.99
N SER A 74 -11.95 3.88 6.81
CA SER A 74 -11.78 5.33 6.54
C SER A 74 -10.51 5.95 7.13
N GLY A 75 -9.83 5.27 8.05
CA GLY A 75 -8.75 5.86 8.84
C GLY A 75 -9.20 6.94 9.85
N ARG A 76 -10.49 7.25 9.91
CA ARG A 76 -11.00 8.28 10.84
C ARG A 76 -10.82 7.87 12.28
N PRO A 77 -10.17 8.69 13.13
CA PRO A 77 -10.09 8.42 14.55
C PRO A 77 -11.48 8.40 15.19
N LYS A 78 -11.71 7.44 16.08
CA LYS A 78 -12.97 7.27 16.82
C LYS A 78 -12.69 7.28 18.31
N LYS A 79 -13.55 7.97 19.07
CA LYS A 79 -13.48 7.97 20.55
C LYS A 79 -13.88 6.63 21.17
N LYS A 80 -14.66 5.82 20.45
CA LYS A 80 -15.09 4.48 20.89
C LYS A 80 -14.81 3.50 19.75
N ALA A 81 -14.25 2.36 20.10
CA ALA A 81 -14.10 1.25 19.17
C ALA A 81 -15.47 0.84 18.61
N SER A 82 -15.53 0.63 17.30
CA SER A 82 -16.70 0.02 16.66
C SER A 82 -16.37 -1.44 16.39
N ASP A 83 -17.33 -2.32 16.60
CA ASP A 83 -17.20 -3.73 16.26
C ASP A 83 -17.18 -3.89 14.73
N PRO A 84 -16.04 -4.27 14.12
CA PRO A 84 -15.94 -4.38 12.67
C PRO A 84 -16.83 -5.50 12.12
N LYS A 85 -17.06 -6.58 12.87
CA LYS A 85 -17.95 -7.69 12.46
C LYS A 85 -19.39 -7.20 12.24
N LYS A 86 -19.89 -6.35 13.15
CA LYS A 86 -21.24 -5.76 13.00
C LYS A 86 -21.33 -4.85 11.79
N LEU A 87 -20.28 -4.05 11.54
CA LEU A 87 -20.26 -3.15 10.38
C LEU A 87 -20.24 -3.94 9.07
N VAL A 88 -19.37 -4.94 8.95
CA VAL A 88 -19.31 -5.82 7.77
C VAL A 88 -20.66 -6.50 7.55
N LYS A 89 -21.25 -7.09 8.59
CA LYS A 89 -22.58 -7.71 8.49
C LYS A 89 -23.65 -6.73 8.01
N LEU A 90 -23.60 -5.47 8.42
CA LEU A 90 -24.53 -4.43 7.98
C LEU A 90 -24.37 -4.11 6.50
N ILE A 91 -23.15 -3.87 6.04
CA ILE A 91 -22.90 -3.48 4.63
C ILE A 91 -23.06 -4.63 3.65
N THR A 92 -23.01 -5.89 4.12
CA THR A 92 -23.22 -7.08 3.29
C THR A 92 -24.62 -7.69 3.46
N PHE A 93 -25.52 -7.07 4.24
CA PHE A 93 -26.82 -7.63 4.60
C PHE A 93 -27.77 -7.83 3.41
N CYS A 94 -27.82 -6.88 2.48
CA CYS A 94 -28.66 -6.95 1.29
C CYS A 94 -28.02 -6.21 0.10
N ALA A 95 -28.60 -6.35 -1.09
CA ALA A 95 -28.07 -5.73 -2.31
C ALA A 95 -27.92 -4.20 -2.19
N LEU A 96 -28.83 -3.51 -1.48
CA LEU A 96 -28.75 -2.07 -1.29
C LEU A 96 -27.57 -1.68 -0.40
N THR A 97 -27.42 -2.31 0.77
CA THR A 97 -26.31 -2.02 1.69
C THR A 97 -24.97 -2.44 1.09
N ASN A 98 -24.94 -3.53 0.32
CA ASN A 98 -23.75 -3.96 -0.44
C ASN A 98 -23.33 -2.89 -1.45
N ARG A 99 -24.27 -2.33 -2.23
CA ARG A 99 -23.99 -1.23 -3.15
C ARG A 99 -23.44 0.01 -2.45
N ILE A 100 -23.95 0.35 -1.27
CA ILE A 100 -23.43 1.45 -0.45
C ILE A 100 -21.99 1.16 -0.03
N GLY A 101 -21.68 -0.08 0.43
CA GLY A 101 -20.33 -0.48 0.79
C GLY A 101 -19.34 -0.39 -0.36
N VAL A 102 -19.72 -0.87 -1.55
CA VAL A 102 -18.90 -0.74 -2.77
C VAL A 102 -18.67 0.73 -3.12
N SER A 103 -19.73 1.56 -3.12
CA SER A 103 -19.60 3.00 -3.44
C SER A 103 -18.72 3.75 -2.43
N MET A 104 -18.72 3.33 -1.17
CA MET A 104 -17.79 3.86 -0.17
C MET A 104 -16.33 3.52 -0.54
N CYS A 105 -16.05 2.27 -0.92
CA CYS A 105 -14.72 1.85 -1.38
C CYS A 105 -14.29 2.58 -2.66
N GLU A 106 -15.21 2.84 -3.61
CA GLU A 106 -14.95 3.69 -4.78
C GLU A 106 -14.48 5.09 -4.37
N GLY A 107 -15.14 5.70 -3.40
CA GLY A 107 -14.77 7.02 -2.87
C GLY A 107 -13.37 7.04 -2.25
N TYR A 108 -13.00 5.99 -1.53
CA TYR A 108 -11.69 5.85 -0.93
C TYR A 108 -10.61 5.58 -1.98
N ALA A 109 -10.86 4.68 -2.93
CA ALA A 109 -9.95 4.45 -4.05
C ALA A 109 -9.71 5.72 -4.88
N LYS A 110 -10.76 6.51 -5.12
CA LYS A 110 -10.61 7.83 -5.75
C LYS A 110 -9.73 8.77 -4.93
N THR A 111 -9.83 8.76 -3.61
CA THR A 111 -8.98 9.57 -2.72
C THR A 111 -7.52 9.17 -2.82
N GLU A 112 -7.21 7.86 -2.84
CA GLU A 112 -5.85 7.35 -3.11
C GLU A 112 -5.30 7.93 -4.42
N LEU A 113 -6.06 7.81 -5.52
CA LEU A 113 -5.62 8.32 -6.82
C LEU A 113 -5.36 9.83 -6.79
N LEU A 114 -6.27 10.61 -6.24
CA LEU A 114 -6.13 12.06 -6.17
C LEU A 114 -4.95 12.51 -5.29
N SER A 115 -4.50 11.65 -4.36
CA SER A 115 -3.29 11.88 -3.54
C SER A 115 -1.99 11.48 -4.25
N GLY A 116 -2.07 11.00 -5.50
CA GLY A 116 -0.90 10.60 -6.28
C GLY A 116 -0.59 9.11 -6.23
N VAL A 117 -1.40 8.31 -5.56
CA VAL A 117 -1.28 6.86 -5.54
C VAL A 117 -1.97 6.28 -6.77
N THR A 118 -1.20 5.91 -7.78
CA THR A 118 -1.73 5.38 -9.07
C THR A 118 -1.94 3.87 -9.08
N THR A 119 -1.39 3.17 -8.11
CA THR A 119 -1.60 1.73 -7.89
C THR A 119 -1.71 1.44 -6.40
N ILE A 120 -2.66 0.59 -6.02
CA ILE A 120 -2.81 0.06 -4.66
C ILE A 120 -2.79 -1.46 -4.68
N ARG A 121 -2.26 -2.07 -3.61
CA ARG A 121 -2.43 -3.48 -3.30
C ARG A 121 -3.29 -3.59 -2.04
N THR A 122 -4.47 -4.19 -2.15
CA THR A 122 -5.30 -4.47 -0.99
C THR A 122 -4.84 -5.76 -0.32
N VAL A 123 -4.96 -5.83 1.01
CA VAL A 123 -4.46 -6.95 1.82
C VAL A 123 -5.45 -7.32 2.93
N GLY A 124 -6.67 -7.54 2.55
CA GLY A 124 -7.83 -7.84 3.40
C GLY A 124 -8.95 -6.84 3.17
N GLY A 125 -10.04 -7.31 2.61
CA GLY A 125 -11.22 -6.52 2.24
C GLY A 125 -12.51 -7.15 2.72
N VAL A 126 -13.64 -6.65 2.25
CA VAL A 126 -14.98 -7.18 2.53
C VAL A 126 -15.50 -7.90 1.30
N ALA A 127 -15.81 -9.18 1.44
CA ALA A 127 -16.31 -9.99 0.34
C ALA A 127 -15.43 -9.82 -0.93
N ASP A 128 -16.04 -9.59 -2.08
CA ASP A 128 -15.40 -9.38 -3.38
C ASP A 128 -15.26 -7.88 -3.76
N TYR A 129 -15.25 -6.97 -2.77
CA TYR A 129 -15.26 -5.53 -3.06
C TYR A 129 -13.99 -5.09 -3.79
N ASP A 130 -12.82 -5.63 -3.41
CA ASP A 130 -11.55 -5.22 -4.00
C ASP A 130 -11.49 -5.59 -5.48
N THR A 131 -11.89 -6.81 -5.84
CA THR A 131 -11.95 -7.24 -7.24
C THR A 131 -12.99 -6.47 -8.04
N LYS A 132 -14.13 -6.11 -7.44
CA LYS A 132 -15.14 -5.24 -8.08
C LYS A 132 -14.57 -3.84 -8.38
N ILE A 133 -13.89 -3.23 -7.42
CA ILE A 133 -13.25 -1.91 -7.61
C ILE A 133 -12.17 -2.00 -8.68
N ARG A 134 -11.34 -3.07 -8.66
CA ARG A 134 -10.34 -3.34 -9.68
C ARG A 134 -10.96 -3.36 -11.08
N ASP A 135 -12.01 -4.16 -11.25
CA ASP A 135 -12.61 -4.39 -12.56
C ASP A 135 -13.35 -3.14 -13.09
N LEU A 136 -13.96 -2.35 -12.18
CA LEU A 136 -14.56 -1.07 -12.52
C LEU A 136 -13.51 -0.02 -12.91
N ALA A 137 -12.38 0.01 -12.21
CA ALA A 137 -11.25 0.89 -12.50
C ALA A 137 -10.59 0.52 -13.84
N ALA A 138 -10.31 -0.77 -14.07
CA ALA A 138 -9.73 -1.27 -15.31
C ALA A 138 -10.63 -1.00 -16.51
N ALA A 139 -11.96 -1.04 -16.35
CA ALA A 139 -12.93 -0.71 -17.38
C ALA A 139 -13.12 0.82 -17.57
N GLY A 140 -12.39 1.67 -16.83
CA GLY A 140 -12.55 3.13 -16.88
C GLY A 140 -13.92 3.64 -16.43
N LYS A 141 -14.69 2.82 -15.70
CA LYS A 141 -16.02 3.19 -15.20
C LYS A 141 -15.98 4.08 -13.97
N ILE A 142 -14.93 3.96 -13.17
CA ILE A 142 -14.66 4.79 -11.99
C ILE A 142 -13.28 5.41 -12.08
N LEU A 143 -13.11 6.54 -11.43
CA LEU A 143 -11.82 7.20 -11.27
C LEU A 143 -11.13 6.62 -10.03
N ALA A 144 -10.16 5.72 -10.25
CA ALA A 144 -9.47 4.99 -9.19
C ALA A 144 -8.05 4.60 -9.64
N PRO A 145 -7.14 4.25 -8.72
CA PRO A 145 -5.86 3.65 -9.06
C PRO A 145 -6.04 2.26 -9.68
N ARG A 146 -4.98 1.70 -10.24
CA ARG A 146 -4.90 0.25 -10.48
C ARG A 146 -5.00 -0.45 -9.14
N VAL A 147 -5.76 -1.52 -9.07
CA VAL A 147 -5.92 -2.32 -7.84
C VAL A 147 -5.34 -3.70 -8.06
N LEU A 148 -4.47 -4.12 -7.15
CA LEU A 148 -4.09 -5.53 -6.97
C LEU A 148 -4.90 -6.03 -5.76
N ALA A 149 -5.87 -6.87 -6.03
CA ALA A 149 -6.93 -7.22 -5.09
C ALA A 149 -6.62 -8.51 -4.32
N SER A 150 -6.83 -8.51 -2.99
CA SER A 150 -6.81 -9.73 -2.18
C SER A 150 -8.20 -10.25 -1.82
N ASN A 151 -9.20 -9.38 -1.76
CA ASN A 151 -10.51 -9.66 -1.14
C ASN A 151 -10.36 -10.08 0.34
N MET A 152 -11.17 -11.03 0.82
CA MET A 152 -11.08 -11.55 2.18
C MET A 152 -9.74 -12.22 2.44
N ALA A 153 -9.18 -12.01 3.63
CA ALA A 153 -8.00 -12.73 4.10
C ALA A 153 -8.39 -14.10 4.70
N VAL A 154 -7.38 -14.91 5.06
CA VAL A 154 -7.54 -16.12 5.89
C VAL A 154 -6.93 -15.86 7.26
N SER A 155 -7.68 -16.17 8.30
CA SER A 155 -7.31 -16.10 9.72
C SER A 155 -7.75 -17.37 10.43
N VAL A 156 -7.72 -17.36 11.75
CA VAL A 156 -8.21 -18.45 12.62
C VAL A 156 -9.19 -17.89 13.64
N PRO A 157 -10.00 -18.72 14.32
CA PRO A 157 -10.87 -18.24 15.40
C PRO A 157 -10.08 -17.45 16.46
N GLY A 158 -10.55 -16.23 16.77
CA GLY A 158 -9.87 -15.30 17.67
C GLY A 158 -8.58 -14.68 17.12
N GLY A 159 -8.26 -14.91 15.85
CA GLY A 159 -7.14 -14.27 15.16
C GLY A 159 -7.47 -12.86 14.68
N HIS A 160 -6.45 -12.16 14.17
CA HIS A 160 -6.57 -10.79 13.67
C HIS A 160 -7.62 -10.70 12.57
N MET A 161 -8.51 -9.71 12.67
CA MET A 161 -9.62 -9.44 11.72
C MET A 161 -10.56 -10.63 11.44
N ALA A 162 -10.48 -11.72 12.21
CA ALA A 162 -11.32 -12.90 12.08
C ALA A 162 -12.81 -12.57 12.09
N GLY A 163 -13.56 -13.08 11.11
CA GLY A 163 -15.02 -12.82 10.97
C GLY A 163 -15.39 -11.39 10.54
N SER A 164 -14.40 -10.56 10.14
CA SER A 164 -14.63 -9.23 9.56
C SER A 164 -13.99 -9.10 8.17
N LEU A 165 -12.69 -8.89 8.09
CA LEU A 165 -11.91 -8.84 6.83
C LEU A 165 -11.23 -10.17 6.51
N ALA A 166 -11.39 -11.20 7.35
CA ALA A 166 -10.80 -12.51 7.17
C ALA A 166 -11.80 -13.63 7.47
N TYR A 167 -11.75 -14.70 6.69
CA TYR A 167 -12.41 -15.97 7.01
C TYR A 167 -11.64 -16.70 8.10
N GLU A 168 -12.35 -17.54 8.88
CA GLU A 168 -11.76 -18.34 9.97
C GLU A 168 -11.55 -19.78 9.50
N ALA A 169 -10.29 -20.26 9.52
CA ALA A 169 -9.89 -21.64 9.26
C ALA A 169 -9.67 -22.38 10.58
N HIS A 170 -10.24 -23.57 10.75
CA HIS A 170 -10.10 -24.39 11.94
C HIS A 170 -9.10 -25.55 11.74
N SER A 171 -8.68 -25.81 10.51
CA SER A 171 -7.68 -26.82 10.15
C SER A 171 -6.88 -26.42 8.92
N ALA A 172 -5.80 -27.15 8.63
CA ALA A 172 -4.99 -26.98 7.45
C ALA A 172 -5.80 -27.18 6.15
N GLU A 173 -6.69 -28.17 6.14
CA GLU A 173 -7.57 -28.47 5.01
C GLU A 173 -8.57 -27.31 4.78
N GLU A 174 -9.13 -26.75 5.85
CA GLU A 174 -10.02 -25.59 5.74
C GLU A 174 -9.26 -24.34 5.27
N ALA A 175 -8.02 -24.12 5.73
CA ALA A 175 -7.19 -23.02 5.26
C ALA A 175 -6.97 -23.10 3.74
N ALA A 176 -6.60 -24.28 3.23
CA ALA A 176 -6.47 -24.49 1.78
C ALA A 176 -7.80 -24.33 1.03
N ALA A 177 -8.91 -24.83 1.58
CA ALA A 177 -10.24 -24.68 0.97
C ALA A 177 -10.71 -23.21 0.92
N LEU A 178 -10.39 -22.41 1.94
CA LEU A 178 -10.67 -20.98 1.94
C LEU A 178 -9.84 -20.23 0.89
N VAL A 179 -8.57 -20.59 0.70
CA VAL A 179 -7.76 -20.06 -0.41
C VAL A 179 -8.41 -20.36 -1.76
N GLU A 180 -8.88 -21.59 -1.96
CA GLU A 180 -9.59 -22.00 -3.19
C GLU A 180 -10.89 -21.22 -3.41
N LYS A 181 -11.65 -21.00 -2.32
CA LYS A 181 -12.86 -20.16 -2.33
C LYS A 181 -12.55 -18.72 -2.73
N ILE A 182 -11.51 -18.12 -2.15
CA ILE A 182 -11.08 -16.75 -2.47
C ILE A 182 -10.59 -16.68 -3.92
N ALA A 183 -9.82 -17.67 -4.38
CA ALA A 183 -9.31 -17.75 -5.75
C ALA A 183 -10.42 -17.78 -6.82
N ALA A 184 -11.60 -18.33 -6.50
CA ALA A 184 -12.77 -18.31 -7.39
C ALA A 184 -13.26 -16.89 -7.71
N GLU A 185 -12.97 -15.92 -6.84
CA GLU A 185 -13.25 -14.48 -7.03
C GLU A 185 -12.18 -13.76 -7.85
N LYS A 186 -11.13 -14.50 -8.30
CA LYS A 186 -10.02 -14.02 -9.13
C LYS A 186 -9.23 -12.85 -8.51
N PRO A 187 -8.79 -12.94 -7.25
CA PRO A 187 -7.87 -11.96 -6.68
C PRO A 187 -6.49 -12.07 -7.33
N ASP A 188 -5.64 -11.09 -7.04
CA ASP A 188 -4.25 -11.04 -7.54
C ASP A 188 -3.26 -11.66 -6.54
N LEU A 189 -3.65 -11.82 -5.28
CA LEU A 189 -2.85 -12.39 -4.19
C LEU A 189 -3.73 -12.96 -3.09
N ILE A 190 -3.13 -13.75 -2.21
CA ILE A 190 -3.76 -14.24 -0.97
C ILE A 190 -3.18 -13.49 0.23
N LYS A 191 -4.03 -13.10 1.18
CA LYS A 191 -3.63 -12.52 2.48
C LYS A 191 -3.90 -13.50 3.62
N LEU A 192 -2.90 -13.67 4.49
CA LEU A 192 -3.00 -14.41 5.76
C LEU A 192 -2.88 -13.45 6.95
N MET A 193 -3.55 -13.78 8.06
CA MET A 193 -3.41 -13.12 9.35
C MET A 193 -2.77 -14.12 10.32
N ILE A 194 -1.44 -14.07 10.44
CA ILE A 194 -0.68 -15.13 11.16
C ILE A 194 -0.62 -14.83 12.65
N THR A 195 -0.42 -13.56 13.00
CA THR A 195 -0.37 -13.15 14.41
C THR A 195 -1.59 -12.30 14.78
N GLY A 196 -1.79 -12.04 16.07
CA GLY A 196 -2.54 -10.89 16.52
C GLY A 196 -1.83 -9.60 16.14
N GLY A 197 -2.41 -8.45 16.50
CA GLY A 197 -1.83 -7.13 16.29
C GLY A 197 -1.99 -6.23 17.53
N VAL A 198 -1.46 -5.01 17.47
CA VAL A 198 -1.58 -4.02 18.55
C VAL A 198 -3.04 -3.84 19.01
N LEU A 199 -4.00 -3.90 18.08
CA LEU A 199 -5.42 -3.75 18.40
C LEU A 199 -6.00 -4.93 19.18
N ASP A 200 -5.41 -6.11 19.05
CA ASP A 200 -5.84 -7.36 19.69
C ASP A 200 -5.03 -7.65 20.97
N ALA A 201 -4.07 -6.80 21.31
CA ALA A 201 -3.13 -7.02 22.38
C ALA A 201 -3.76 -6.83 23.78
N GLU A 202 -3.80 -7.88 24.55
CA GLU A 202 -4.33 -7.91 25.94
C GLU A 202 -3.24 -7.86 27.00
N VAL A 203 -2.00 -8.26 26.64
CA VAL A 203 -0.86 -8.36 27.55
C VAL A 203 0.28 -7.49 27.04
N VAL A 204 0.88 -6.70 27.93
CA VAL A 204 2.08 -5.91 27.62
C VAL A 204 3.26 -6.82 27.30
N GLY A 205 3.97 -6.55 26.21
CA GLY A 205 5.07 -7.37 25.72
C GLY A 205 4.68 -8.42 24.67
N GLU A 206 3.40 -8.58 24.39
CA GLU A 206 2.87 -9.59 23.45
C GLU A 206 2.01 -8.97 22.34
N PRO A 207 2.57 -8.08 21.49
CA PRO A 207 1.78 -7.40 20.47
C PRO A 207 1.26 -8.35 19.39
N GLY A 208 2.05 -9.37 19.04
CA GLY A 208 1.80 -10.27 17.91
C GLY A 208 1.79 -11.74 18.31
N VAL A 209 0.92 -12.14 19.22
CA VAL A 209 0.79 -13.56 19.59
C VAL A 209 0.51 -14.41 18.35
N LEU A 210 1.28 -15.51 18.17
CA LEU A 210 1.06 -16.45 17.07
C LEU A 210 -0.34 -17.06 17.20
N ARG A 211 -1.18 -16.86 16.19
CA ARG A 211 -2.56 -17.38 16.15
C ARG A 211 -2.71 -18.49 15.10
N MET A 212 -2.22 -18.25 13.89
CA MET A 212 -2.28 -19.23 12.81
C MET A 212 -1.07 -20.15 12.88
N GLN A 213 -1.30 -21.41 13.21
CA GLN A 213 -0.23 -22.41 13.41
C GLN A 213 0.49 -22.74 12.09
N PRO A 214 1.77 -23.18 12.14
CA PRO A 214 2.62 -23.40 10.96
C PRO A 214 1.98 -24.28 9.88
N GLU A 215 1.25 -25.33 10.27
CA GLU A 215 0.59 -26.24 9.34
C GLU A 215 -0.55 -25.57 8.54
N LEU A 216 -1.27 -24.61 9.14
CA LEU A 216 -2.29 -23.86 8.44
C LEU A 216 -1.66 -22.85 7.48
N VAL A 217 -0.59 -22.15 7.92
CA VAL A 217 0.16 -21.23 7.07
C VAL A 217 0.71 -21.96 5.85
N LYS A 218 1.32 -23.14 6.07
CA LYS A 218 1.88 -23.95 4.99
C LYS A 218 0.79 -24.39 3.99
N ALA A 219 -0.32 -24.92 4.50
CA ALA A 219 -1.41 -25.41 3.64
C ALA A 219 -2.02 -24.28 2.79
N ALA A 220 -2.22 -23.08 3.39
CA ALA A 220 -2.71 -21.92 2.67
C ALA A 220 -1.70 -21.42 1.62
N SER A 221 -0.42 -21.34 1.97
CA SER A 221 0.65 -20.88 1.07
C SER A 221 0.86 -21.85 -0.09
N ASP A 222 0.95 -23.15 0.17
CA ASP A 222 1.10 -24.17 -0.87
C ASP A 222 -0.08 -24.13 -1.86
N LYS A 223 -1.31 -23.96 -1.34
CA LYS A 223 -2.51 -23.85 -2.18
C LYS A 223 -2.44 -22.56 -3.03
N ALA A 224 -2.11 -21.41 -2.46
CA ALA A 224 -1.99 -20.17 -3.20
C ALA A 224 -0.96 -20.26 -4.32
N HIS A 225 0.23 -20.80 -4.02
CA HIS A 225 1.29 -21.01 -5.01
C HIS A 225 0.87 -22.00 -6.10
N SER A 226 0.15 -23.06 -5.77
CA SER A 226 -0.39 -24.00 -6.78
C SER A 226 -1.35 -23.35 -7.77
N LEU A 227 -1.96 -22.23 -7.36
CA LEU A 227 -2.85 -21.41 -8.18
C LEU A 227 -2.14 -20.20 -8.82
N GLY A 228 -0.82 -20.10 -8.66
CA GLY A 228 0.00 -19.01 -9.24
C GLY A 228 -0.09 -17.68 -8.51
N MET A 229 -0.58 -17.65 -7.27
CA MET A 229 -0.73 -16.44 -6.47
C MET A 229 0.34 -16.34 -5.39
N ILE A 230 0.85 -15.12 -5.15
CA ILE A 230 1.72 -14.81 -4.03
C ILE A 230 0.92 -14.69 -2.73
N VAL A 231 1.62 -14.88 -1.60
CA VAL A 231 1.04 -14.81 -0.25
C VAL A 231 1.63 -13.64 0.52
N ALA A 232 0.77 -12.74 0.99
CA ALA A 232 1.11 -11.67 1.93
C ALA A 232 0.61 -12.02 3.33
N ALA A 233 1.37 -11.72 4.39
CA ALA A 233 0.98 -12.04 5.75
C ALA A 233 1.13 -10.86 6.70
N HIS A 234 0.08 -10.58 7.51
CA HIS A 234 0.14 -9.73 8.69
C HIS A 234 0.94 -10.44 9.79
N VAL A 235 2.02 -9.81 10.25
CA VAL A 235 2.92 -10.38 11.25
C VAL A 235 3.55 -9.30 12.12
N GLU A 236 3.35 -9.36 13.43
CA GLU A 236 3.85 -8.37 14.40
C GLU A 236 4.67 -9.01 15.55
N SER A 237 5.23 -10.21 15.33
CA SER A 237 6.17 -10.84 16.28
C SER A 237 7.30 -11.59 15.58
N PRO A 238 8.49 -11.73 16.22
CA PRO A 238 9.60 -12.47 15.65
C PRO A 238 9.24 -13.93 15.32
N GLU A 239 8.52 -14.60 16.21
CA GLU A 239 8.03 -15.97 15.99
C GLU A 239 7.13 -16.05 14.76
N GLY A 240 6.19 -15.10 14.63
CA GLY A 240 5.28 -15.05 13.48
C GLY A 240 6.03 -14.84 12.17
N VAL A 241 7.05 -13.95 12.12
CA VAL A 241 7.88 -13.76 10.91
C VAL A 241 8.61 -15.04 10.54
N MET A 242 9.19 -15.75 11.53
CA MET A 242 9.85 -17.03 11.29
C MET A 242 8.88 -18.08 10.74
N VAL A 243 7.70 -18.23 11.36
CA VAL A 243 6.65 -19.13 10.88
C VAL A 243 6.22 -18.78 9.45
N ALA A 244 6.00 -17.51 9.15
CA ALA A 244 5.63 -17.04 7.82
C ALA A 244 6.67 -17.43 6.75
N LEU A 245 7.93 -17.07 6.98
CA LEU A 245 9.04 -17.34 6.05
C LEU A 245 9.31 -18.83 5.86
N GLN A 246 9.25 -19.63 6.93
CA GLN A 246 9.47 -21.08 6.87
C GLN A 246 8.35 -21.79 6.10
N ASN A 247 7.14 -21.25 6.09
CA ASN A 247 5.96 -21.86 5.50
C ASN A 247 5.48 -21.22 4.20
N GLY A 248 6.35 -20.45 3.50
CA GLY A 248 6.12 -20.07 2.10
C GLY A 248 5.47 -18.72 1.90
N VAL A 249 5.42 -17.84 2.90
CA VAL A 249 4.93 -16.47 2.71
C VAL A 249 5.96 -15.65 1.91
N ASP A 250 5.49 -14.91 0.91
CA ASP A 250 6.32 -14.11 0.00
C ASP A 250 6.49 -12.67 0.48
N SER A 251 5.46 -12.09 1.10
CA SER A 251 5.40 -10.70 1.55
C SER A 251 5.09 -10.62 3.04
N ILE A 252 6.04 -10.12 3.81
CA ILE A 252 5.87 -9.86 5.25
C ILE A 252 5.38 -8.42 5.42
N GLU A 253 4.14 -8.30 5.88
CA GLU A 253 3.52 -7.01 6.21
C GLU A 253 3.88 -6.63 7.64
N HIS A 254 4.24 -5.37 7.88
CA HIS A 254 4.75 -4.87 9.15
C HIS A 254 6.12 -5.46 9.48
N GLY A 255 6.17 -6.49 10.27
CA GLY A 255 7.38 -7.16 10.72
C GLY A 255 7.62 -6.98 12.22
N ALA A 256 8.78 -7.43 12.68
CA ALA A 256 9.13 -7.46 14.10
C ALA A 256 10.64 -7.34 14.30
N GLN A 257 11.11 -7.37 15.55
CA GLN A 257 12.54 -7.36 15.86
C GLN A 257 13.30 -8.44 15.10
N PRO A 258 14.33 -8.09 14.28
CA PRO A 258 15.05 -9.03 13.43
C PRO A 258 15.98 -9.95 14.20
N SER A 259 16.28 -11.11 13.60
CA SER A 259 17.41 -11.99 13.94
C SER A 259 18.21 -12.33 12.68
N ASP A 260 19.45 -12.77 12.83
CA ASP A 260 20.30 -13.19 11.69
C ASP A 260 19.67 -14.35 10.91
N GLU A 261 19.00 -15.26 11.61
CA GLU A 261 18.28 -16.38 11.00
C GLU A 261 17.12 -15.87 10.15
N MET A 262 16.34 -14.91 10.66
CA MET A 262 15.24 -14.29 9.93
C MET A 262 15.73 -13.64 8.64
N ILE A 263 16.79 -12.85 8.69
CA ILE A 263 17.38 -12.21 7.51
C ILE A 263 17.89 -13.24 6.49
N THR A 264 18.47 -14.33 6.97
CA THR A 264 18.90 -15.46 6.13
C THR A 264 17.71 -16.09 5.41
N LEU A 265 16.59 -16.31 6.10
CA LEU A 265 15.37 -16.84 5.51
C LEU A 265 14.75 -15.90 4.46
N PHE A 266 14.70 -14.59 4.72
CA PHE A 266 14.26 -13.61 3.69
C PHE A 266 15.04 -13.79 2.38
N LYS A 267 16.37 -13.91 2.45
CA LYS A 267 17.22 -14.10 1.26
C LYS A 267 16.97 -15.45 0.58
N GLN A 268 16.91 -16.53 1.35
CA GLN A 268 16.70 -17.88 0.82
C GLN A 268 15.36 -18.02 0.11
N ARG A 269 14.30 -17.45 0.69
CA ARG A 269 12.94 -17.47 0.17
C ARG A 269 12.69 -16.42 -0.91
N LYS A 270 13.60 -15.45 -1.07
CA LYS A 270 13.39 -14.24 -1.90
C LYS A 270 12.16 -13.47 -1.48
N ALA A 271 11.81 -13.56 -0.20
CA ALA A 271 10.71 -12.82 0.39
C ALA A 271 11.11 -11.34 0.59
N PHE A 272 10.11 -10.49 0.79
CA PHE A 272 10.31 -9.06 0.99
C PHE A 272 9.44 -8.55 2.15
N GLN A 273 9.82 -7.41 2.69
CA GLN A 273 9.03 -6.70 3.69
C GLN A 273 8.25 -5.56 3.03
N ILE A 274 7.01 -5.38 3.43
CA ILE A 274 6.28 -4.12 3.24
C ILE A 274 6.26 -3.40 4.57
N SER A 275 7.12 -2.39 4.67
CA SER A 275 7.17 -1.52 5.83
C SER A 275 5.92 -0.65 5.88
N THR A 276 5.28 -0.61 7.05
CA THR A 276 4.09 0.17 7.34
C THR A 276 4.31 0.86 8.67
N ILE A 277 5.14 1.89 8.68
CA ILE A 277 5.45 2.64 9.91
C ILE A 277 4.23 3.43 10.38
N SER A 278 3.42 3.87 9.42
CA SER A 278 2.24 4.71 9.66
C SER A 278 1.26 4.18 10.71
N PRO A 279 0.78 2.91 10.68
CA PRO A 279 -0.23 2.44 11.62
C PRO A 279 0.29 2.28 13.05
N ALA A 280 1.57 1.98 13.22
CA ALA A 280 2.18 1.83 14.53
C ALA A 280 2.46 3.18 15.22
N LEU A 281 2.71 4.24 14.44
CA LEU A 281 3.10 5.56 14.95
C LEU A 281 2.08 6.18 15.93
N PRO A 282 0.76 6.23 15.67
CA PRO A 282 -0.21 6.77 16.61
C PRO A 282 -0.27 6.01 17.93
N TYR A 283 -0.12 4.68 17.90
CA TYR A 283 -0.09 3.86 19.11
C TYR A 283 1.20 4.05 19.89
N ALA A 284 2.35 4.15 19.24
CA ALA A 284 3.65 4.27 19.86
C ALA A 284 3.90 5.68 20.43
N LEU A 285 3.56 6.73 19.67
CA LEU A 285 4.10 8.08 19.86
C LEU A 285 3.06 9.14 20.26
N PHE A 286 1.76 8.90 20.03
CA PHE A 286 0.74 9.86 20.47
C PHE A 286 0.50 9.75 21.97
N ASP A 287 0.11 10.88 22.59
CA ASP A 287 -0.50 10.83 23.90
C ASP A 287 -1.80 10.02 23.86
N ARG A 288 -2.07 9.20 24.88
CA ARG A 288 -3.27 8.35 24.94
C ARG A 288 -4.58 9.13 24.95
N SER A 289 -4.57 10.39 25.38
CA SER A 289 -5.74 11.25 25.26
C SER A 289 -6.10 11.59 23.82
N ILE A 290 -5.15 11.45 22.89
CA ILE A 290 -5.31 11.67 21.46
C ILE A 290 -5.59 10.34 20.75
N SER A 291 -4.72 9.34 20.93
CA SER A 291 -4.86 8.02 20.27
C SER A 291 -6.05 7.23 20.78
N HIS A 292 -6.50 7.49 22.00
CA HIS A 292 -7.46 6.68 22.78
C HIS A 292 -7.03 5.21 22.97
N ALA A 293 -5.73 4.93 22.82
CA ALA A 293 -5.14 3.63 23.08
C ALA A 293 -5.24 3.24 24.55
N THR A 294 -5.40 1.96 24.85
CA THR A 294 -5.20 1.43 26.19
C THR A 294 -3.71 1.50 26.56
N TYR A 295 -3.37 1.22 27.81
CA TYR A 295 -1.97 1.14 28.22
C TYR A 295 -1.23 0.02 27.48
N GLU A 296 -1.88 -1.14 27.38
CA GLU A 296 -1.36 -2.32 26.68
C GLU A 296 -1.14 -2.03 25.19
N GLN A 297 -2.10 -1.40 24.53
CA GLN A 297 -1.98 -1.01 23.12
C GLN A 297 -0.85 -0.01 22.89
N GLN A 298 -0.62 0.94 23.81
CA GLN A 298 0.49 1.89 23.67
C GLN A 298 1.85 1.20 23.86
N GLU A 299 2.03 0.40 24.91
CA GLU A 299 3.30 -0.28 25.14
C GLU A 299 3.61 -1.29 24.02
N ASN A 300 2.62 -2.06 23.58
CA ASN A 300 2.76 -2.97 22.45
C ASN A 300 2.96 -2.22 21.12
N GLY A 301 2.32 -1.06 20.94
CA GLY A 301 2.53 -0.19 19.80
C GLY A 301 3.98 0.28 19.66
N LYS A 302 4.65 0.58 20.78
CA LYS A 302 6.10 0.91 20.78
C LYS A 302 6.95 -0.28 20.32
N ILE A 303 6.64 -1.50 20.82
CA ILE A 303 7.37 -2.71 20.42
C ILE A 303 7.23 -2.97 18.93
N VAL A 304 5.99 -2.84 18.38
CA VAL A 304 5.73 -3.03 16.95
C VAL A 304 6.40 -1.95 16.11
N PHE A 305 6.30 -0.68 16.51
CA PHE A 305 6.96 0.43 15.82
C PHE A 305 8.47 0.22 15.73
N ASP A 306 9.11 -0.08 16.85
CA ASP A 306 10.56 -0.34 16.92
C ASP A 306 10.93 -1.58 16.10
N GLY A 307 10.11 -2.62 16.15
CA GLY A 307 10.30 -3.87 15.39
C GLY A 307 10.23 -3.66 13.88
N ILE A 308 9.22 -2.92 13.38
CA ILE A 308 9.07 -2.59 11.95
C ILE A 308 10.32 -1.83 11.46
N VAL A 309 10.73 -0.80 12.19
CA VAL A 309 11.89 0.03 11.84
C VAL A 309 13.19 -0.79 11.88
N ALA A 310 13.38 -1.61 12.94
CA ALA A 310 14.56 -2.44 13.07
C ALA A 310 14.67 -3.47 11.95
N LEU A 311 13.56 -4.15 11.60
CA LEU A 311 13.54 -5.11 10.51
C LEU A 311 13.82 -4.44 9.16
N ALA A 312 13.21 -3.27 8.90
CA ALA A 312 13.46 -2.53 7.67
C ALA A 312 14.94 -2.17 7.51
N LYS A 313 15.58 -1.66 8.57
CA LYS A 313 17.03 -1.36 8.56
C LYS A 313 17.88 -2.61 8.34
N ALA A 314 17.58 -3.71 9.00
CA ALA A 314 18.32 -4.96 8.87
C ALA A 314 18.16 -5.55 7.45
N ASN A 315 16.95 -5.56 6.91
CA ASN A 315 16.66 -5.99 5.55
C ASN A 315 17.42 -5.16 4.51
N LEU A 316 17.36 -3.83 4.61
CA LEU A 316 18.08 -2.92 3.72
C LEU A 316 19.59 -3.16 3.76
N ALA A 317 20.16 -3.26 4.96
CA ALA A 317 21.59 -3.53 5.13
C ALA A 317 22.00 -4.89 4.54
N ALA A 318 21.10 -5.85 4.51
CA ALA A 318 21.32 -7.20 3.97
C ALA A 318 20.99 -7.33 2.47
N GLY A 319 20.47 -6.27 1.82
CA GLY A 319 20.02 -6.29 0.43
C GLY A 319 18.68 -7.02 0.22
N VAL A 320 17.90 -7.22 1.28
CA VAL A 320 16.52 -7.72 1.20
C VAL A 320 15.62 -6.54 0.81
N PRO A 321 14.72 -6.70 -0.17
CA PRO A 321 13.86 -5.60 -0.61
C PRO A 321 12.88 -5.16 0.48
N VAL A 322 12.74 -3.84 0.67
CA VAL A 322 11.75 -3.22 1.56
C VAL A 322 10.86 -2.28 0.73
N GLY A 323 9.65 -2.71 0.49
CA GLY A 323 8.60 -1.88 -0.12
C GLY A 323 7.83 -1.09 0.94
N LEU A 324 6.96 -0.18 0.48
CA LEU A 324 6.18 0.70 1.33
C LEU A 324 4.67 0.51 1.15
N GLY A 325 3.95 0.58 2.26
CA GLY A 325 2.50 0.61 2.33
C GLY A 325 2.04 1.36 3.57
N THR A 326 0.80 1.85 3.59
CA THR A 326 0.32 2.70 4.68
C THR A 326 -0.49 1.96 5.73
N ASP A 327 -1.04 0.81 5.41
CA ASP A 327 -2.06 0.14 6.23
C ASP A 327 -3.25 1.08 6.53
N VAL A 328 -3.66 1.79 5.49
CA VAL A 328 -4.79 2.71 5.59
C VAL A 328 -6.06 1.98 6.04
N GLY A 329 -6.75 2.59 6.97
CA GLY A 329 -7.91 2.01 7.65
C GLY A 329 -7.74 1.98 9.16
N CYS A 330 -6.52 1.89 9.65
CA CYS A 330 -6.19 2.14 11.05
C CYS A 330 -6.49 3.59 11.43
N PRO A 331 -6.84 3.89 12.70
CA PRO A 331 -7.07 5.25 13.15
C PRO A 331 -5.90 6.18 12.83
N TYR A 332 -6.19 7.37 12.31
CA TYR A 332 -5.25 8.37 11.83
C TYR A 332 -4.57 8.06 10.49
N ILE A 333 -4.72 6.87 9.91
CA ILE A 333 -4.11 6.51 8.63
C ILE A 333 -5.16 6.62 7.52
N THR A 334 -5.01 7.65 6.70
CA THR A 334 -6.02 8.03 5.69
C THR A 334 -5.59 7.65 4.27
N HIS A 335 -6.55 7.64 3.35
CA HIS A 335 -6.34 7.34 1.93
C HIS A 335 -5.58 8.45 1.15
N TYR A 336 -4.94 9.38 1.84
CA TYR A 336 -4.14 10.44 1.21
C TYR A 336 -2.78 10.66 1.87
N ASP A 337 -2.35 9.73 2.73
CA ASP A 337 -1.15 9.90 3.55
C ASP A 337 0.05 9.06 3.09
N MET A 338 0.06 8.49 1.88
CA MET A 338 1.20 7.71 1.38
C MET A 338 2.51 8.52 1.44
N TRP A 339 2.48 9.82 1.19
CA TRP A 339 3.65 10.68 1.29
C TRP A 339 4.26 10.74 2.71
N ARG A 340 3.42 10.55 3.75
CA ARG A 340 3.90 10.49 5.15
C ARG A 340 4.66 9.20 5.42
N GLU A 341 4.23 8.07 4.85
CA GLU A 341 4.96 6.81 4.95
C GLU A 341 6.37 6.96 4.37
N LEU A 342 6.53 7.62 3.21
CA LEU A 342 7.85 7.93 2.66
C LEU A 342 8.67 8.80 3.61
N HIS A 343 8.03 9.82 4.21
CA HIS A 343 8.69 10.69 5.19
C HIS A 343 9.15 9.91 6.42
N TYR A 344 8.31 9.03 6.96
CA TYR A 344 8.67 8.18 8.11
C TYR A 344 9.78 7.20 7.76
N PHE A 345 9.78 6.65 6.55
CA PHE A 345 10.84 5.78 6.10
C PHE A 345 12.20 6.50 6.05
N VAL A 346 12.24 7.74 5.55
CA VAL A 346 13.44 8.59 5.63
C VAL A 346 13.82 8.86 7.09
N LYS A 347 12.88 9.32 7.90
CA LYS A 347 13.13 9.77 9.27
C LYS A 347 13.60 8.65 10.18
N TYR A 348 12.94 7.49 10.14
CA TYR A 348 13.17 6.41 11.10
C TYR A 348 14.10 5.33 10.56
N CYS A 349 14.11 5.06 9.27
CA CYS A 349 15.02 4.07 8.67
C CYS A 349 16.33 4.66 8.16
N GLY A 350 16.44 6.00 8.02
CA GLY A 350 17.67 6.68 7.63
C GLY A 350 18.00 6.59 6.15
N VAL A 351 17.03 6.32 5.29
CA VAL A 351 17.19 6.30 3.84
C VAL A 351 17.11 7.72 3.25
N THR A 352 17.57 7.90 2.01
CA THR A 352 17.41 9.18 1.32
C THR A 352 15.98 9.37 0.79
N PRO A 353 15.50 10.61 0.57
CA PRO A 353 14.22 10.85 -0.11
C PRO A 353 14.13 10.19 -1.48
N ALA A 354 15.24 10.15 -2.26
CA ALA A 354 15.30 9.46 -3.54
C ALA A 354 15.01 7.96 -3.38
N PHE A 355 15.64 7.30 -2.41
CA PHE A 355 15.42 5.88 -2.15
C PHE A 355 13.99 5.61 -1.65
N ALA A 356 13.41 6.48 -0.82
CA ALA A 356 12.02 6.34 -0.39
C ALA A 356 11.04 6.45 -1.57
N LEU A 357 11.27 7.39 -2.49
CA LEU A 357 10.50 7.51 -3.73
C LEU A 357 10.67 6.28 -4.62
N TYR A 358 11.91 5.79 -4.80
CA TYR A 358 12.17 4.54 -5.52
C TYR A 358 11.43 3.36 -4.90
N SER A 359 11.45 3.24 -3.57
CA SER A 359 10.73 2.15 -2.86
C SER A 359 9.21 2.23 -3.08
N ALA A 360 8.65 3.44 -3.08
CA ALA A 360 7.21 3.67 -3.28
C ALA A 360 6.77 3.66 -4.75
N THR A 361 7.68 3.48 -5.70
CA THR A 361 7.39 3.49 -7.14
C THR A 361 7.95 2.24 -7.83
N LYS A 362 9.17 2.29 -8.38
CA LYS A 362 9.76 1.20 -9.18
C LYS A 362 9.97 -0.09 -8.37
N LEU A 363 10.41 0.01 -7.12
CA LEU A 363 10.60 -1.17 -6.28
C LEU A 363 9.26 -1.82 -5.95
N ASN A 364 8.26 -1.04 -5.49
CA ASN A 364 6.92 -1.56 -5.22
C ASN A 364 6.28 -2.20 -6.47
N ALA A 365 6.46 -1.58 -7.66
CA ALA A 365 5.99 -2.17 -8.91
C ALA A 365 6.63 -3.53 -9.19
N ARG A 366 7.95 -3.65 -8.96
CA ARG A 366 8.68 -4.91 -9.14
C ARG A 366 8.22 -5.97 -8.14
N LEU A 367 8.06 -5.61 -6.86
CA LEU A 367 7.61 -6.53 -5.81
C LEU A 367 6.17 -6.98 -6.03
N ALA A 368 5.35 -6.14 -6.65
CA ALA A 368 3.98 -6.45 -7.05
C ALA A 368 3.86 -7.24 -8.36
N GLY A 369 4.98 -7.57 -9.02
CA GLY A 369 4.98 -8.29 -10.30
C GLY A 369 4.50 -7.46 -11.51
N ILE A 370 4.46 -6.13 -11.39
CA ILE A 370 4.00 -5.21 -12.43
C ILE A 370 5.09 -4.21 -12.89
N GLY A 371 6.35 -4.51 -12.62
CA GLY A 371 7.48 -3.61 -12.93
C GLY A 371 7.65 -3.30 -14.40
N ASP A 372 7.25 -4.21 -15.29
CA ASP A 372 7.25 -4.00 -16.74
C ASP A 372 6.11 -3.08 -17.19
N LEU A 373 5.06 -2.94 -16.37
CA LEU A 373 3.86 -2.18 -16.69
C LEU A 373 3.95 -0.72 -16.21
N THR A 374 4.49 -0.49 -15.00
CA THR A 374 4.46 0.83 -14.33
C THR A 374 5.58 0.98 -13.30
N GLY A 375 5.60 2.10 -12.58
CA GLY A 375 6.51 2.38 -11.46
C GLY A 375 7.77 3.16 -11.85
N SER A 376 8.01 3.39 -13.13
CA SER A 376 9.07 4.26 -13.63
C SER A 376 8.62 4.98 -14.89
N ILE A 377 9.30 6.08 -15.24
CA ILE A 377 9.07 6.83 -16.48
C ILE A 377 10.00 6.26 -17.55
N GLU A 378 9.48 5.32 -18.30
CA GLU A 378 10.18 4.62 -19.39
C GLU A 378 9.21 4.46 -20.57
N ALA A 379 9.74 4.42 -21.80
CA ALA A 379 8.91 4.17 -22.98
C ALA A 379 8.17 2.81 -22.86
N ASP A 380 7.00 2.74 -23.45
CA ASP A 380 6.08 1.59 -23.47
C ASP A 380 5.39 1.27 -22.13
N LYS A 381 5.76 1.93 -21.03
CA LYS A 381 5.06 1.79 -19.76
C LYS A 381 3.79 2.64 -19.70
N GLN A 382 2.89 2.25 -18.83
CA GLN A 382 1.69 3.03 -18.54
C GLN A 382 2.05 4.43 -18.05
N ALA A 383 1.38 5.42 -18.58
CA ALA A 383 1.53 6.81 -18.16
C ALA A 383 0.82 7.03 -16.81
N ASP A 384 1.41 6.49 -15.75
CA ASP A 384 1.00 6.65 -14.35
C ASP A 384 2.01 7.59 -13.69
N LEU A 385 1.68 8.90 -13.63
CA LEU A 385 2.61 9.97 -13.24
C LEU A 385 1.97 10.92 -12.24
N ILE A 386 2.82 11.62 -11.48
CA ILE A 386 2.40 12.76 -10.65
C ILE A 386 3.30 13.97 -10.91
N VAL A 387 2.74 15.14 -10.70
CA VAL A 387 3.43 16.43 -10.84
C VAL A 387 3.29 17.21 -9.55
N CYS A 388 4.40 17.67 -9.00
CA CYS A 388 4.43 18.57 -7.84
C CYS A 388 5.28 19.83 -8.12
N THR A 389 4.93 20.93 -7.45
CA THR A 389 5.60 22.22 -7.66
C THR A 389 7.01 22.24 -7.07
N ASN A 390 7.17 21.71 -5.87
CA ASN A 390 8.43 21.78 -5.12
C ASN A 390 9.24 20.50 -5.28
N ASP A 391 10.56 20.59 -5.02
CA ASP A 391 11.50 19.48 -5.11
C ASP A 391 11.23 18.40 -4.04
N PRO A 392 10.73 17.21 -4.44
CA PRO A 392 10.43 16.14 -3.48
C PRO A 392 11.70 15.45 -2.96
N LEU A 393 12.85 15.62 -3.61
CA LEU A 393 14.14 15.11 -3.14
C LEU A 393 14.69 15.93 -1.97
N ARG A 394 14.29 17.21 -1.86
CA ARG A 394 14.62 18.07 -0.73
C ARG A 394 13.63 17.97 0.40
N ASN A 395 12.34 17.83 0.05
CA ASN A 395 11.28 17.75 1.05
C ASN A 395 10.08 16.96 0.50
N LEU A 396 9.85 15.78 1.04
CA LEU A 396 8.75 14.89 0.65
C LEU A 396 7.35 15.49 0.89
N SER A 397 7.22 16.56 1.70
CA SER A 397 5.96 17.29 1.84
C SER A 397 5.50 17.98 0.53
N ALA A 398 6.38 18.10 -0.47
CA ALA A 398 6.02 18.50 -1.83
C ALA A 398 4.92 17.60 -2.44
N LEU A 399 4.83 16.35 -2.00
CA LEU A 399 3.81 15.39 -2.44
C LEU A 399 2.45 15.56 -1.76
N ARG A 400 2.36 16.40 -0.73
CA ARG A 400 1.11 16.67 0.01
C ARG A 400 0.07 17.38 -0.85
N GLU A 401 0.53 18.15 -1.83
CA GLU A 401 -0.31 18.89 -2.79
C GLU A 401 0.28 18.73 -4.19
N LEU A 402 -0.50 18.10 -5.05
CA LEU A 402 -0.09 17.82 -6.42
C LEU A 402 -0.71 18.81 -7.40
N ASP A 403 0.04 19.18 -8.43
CA ASP A 403 -0.46 19.97 -9.54
C ASP A 403 -1.20 19.13 -10.57
N MET A 404 -0.80 17.85 -10.70
CA MET A 404 -1.41 16.94 -11.65
C MET A 404 -1.21 15.48 -11.19
N VAL A 405 -2.20 14.66 -11.47
CA VAL A 405 -2.10 13.19 -11.46
C VAL A 405 -2.44 12.69 -12.85
N VAL A 406 -1.63 11.80 -13.37
CA VAL A 406 -1.89 11.10 -14.64
C VAL A 406 -2.06 9.63 -14.34
N LYS A 407 -3.18 9.05 -14.76
CA LYS A 407 -3.48 7.63 -14.59
C LYS A 407 -3.83 7.01 -15.93
N GLY A 408 -2.97 6.09 -16.42
CA GLY A 408 -3.14 5.53 -17.77
C GLY A 408 -3.31 6.62 -18.83
N GLY A 409 -2.46 7.66 -18.79
CA GLY A 409 -2.53 8.82 -19.67
C GLY A 409 -3.70 9.78 -19.41
N TYR A 410 -4.70 9.40 -18.60
CA TYR A 410 -5.79 10.31 -18.24
C TYR A 410 -5.33 11.35 -17.23
N ARG A 411 -5.41 12.63 -17.59
CA ARG A 411 -4.88 13.75 -16.83
C ARG A 411 -5.93 14.33 -15.87
N ILE A 412 -5.55 14.51 -14.63
CA ILE A 412 -6.32 15.15 -13.56
C ILE A 412 -5.53 16.36 -13.08
N ASP A 413 -5.93 17.55 -13.53
CA ASP A 413 -5.29 18.80 -13.14
C ASP A 413 -5.77 19.27 -11.77
N LYS A 414 -4.85 19.72 -10.91
CA LYS A 414 -5.11 20.25 -9.56
C LYS A 414 -6.06 19.36 -8.75
N PRO A 415 -5.70 18.10 -8.50
CA PRO A 415 -6.55 17.18 -7.75
C PRO A 415 -6.91 17.76 -6.39
N GLN A 416 -8.18 17.64 -5.99
CA GLN A 416 -8.67 18.17 -4.72
C GLN A 416 -9.08 17.04 -3.80
N ILE A 417 -8.58 17.08 -2.56
CA ILE A 417 -8.84 16.08 -1.52
C ILE A 417 -9.38 16.78 -0.29
N LYS A 418 -10.44 16.23 0.27
CA LYS A 418 -10.96 16.68 1.56
C LYS A 418 -10.14 16.03 2.68
N LYS A 419 -9.20 16.78 3.23
CA LYS A 419 -8.38 16.34 4.36
C LYS A 419 -9.14 16.45 5.69
N MET A 420 -8.70 15.70 6.69
CA MET A 420 -9.23 15.74 8.05
C MET A 420 -8.30 16.58 8.93
N ASP A 421 -8.65 17.85 9.20
CA ASP A 421 -7.80 18.82 9.91
C ASP A 421 -7.26 18.30 11.24
N GLY A 422 -8.08 17.52 11.97
CA GLY A 422 -7.65 16.91 13.24
C GLY A 422 -6.55 15.86 13.07
N VAL A 423 -6.61 15.07 11.97
CA VAL A 423 -5.60 14.06 11.63
C VAL A 423 -4.32 14.77 11.18
N GLU A 424 -4.45 15.73 10.27
CA GLU A 424 -3.32 16.51 9.76
C GLU A 424 -2.53 17.15 10.90
N ARG A 425 -3.22 17.86 11.80
CA ARG A 425 -2.58 18.54 12.94
C ARG A 425 -1.80 17.59 13.85
N GLU A 426 -2.32 16.38 14.10
CA GLU A 426 -1.64 15.43 15.00
C GLU A 426 -0.44 14.76 14.30
N LEU A 427 -0.59 14.36 13.04
CA LEU A 427 0.48 13.72 12.29
C LEU A 427 1.60 14.71 11.91
N ASP A 428 1.29 15.99 11.67
CA ASP A 428 2.30 17.02 11.32
C ASP A 428 3.34 17.24 12.44
N LYS A 429 3.04 16.82 13.68
CA LYS A 429 4.01 16.88 14.80
C LYS A 429 5.18 15.92 14.62
N PHE A 430 5.07 14.97 13.71
CA PHE A 430 6.06 13.90 13.48
C PHE A 430 6.81 14.03 12.16
N LEU A 431 6.63 15.15 11.46
CA LEU A 431 7.38 15.49 10.26
C LEU A 431 8.80 15.96 10.56
#